data_a87564b195f4712a26ef03ae994d9a16
#
_entry.id   a87564b195f4712a26ef03ae994d9a16
#
_cell.length_a   1.000
_cell.length_b   1.000
_cell.length_c   1.000
_cell.angle_alpha   90.00
_cell.angle_beta   90.00
_cell.angle_gamma   90.00
#
_symmetry.space_group_name_H-M   'P 1'
#
loop_
_entity.id
_entity.type
_entity.pdbx_description
1 polymer ?
#
loop_
_entity_poly.entity_id
_entity_poly.type
_entity_poly.pdbx_seq_one_letter_code
_entity_poly.pdbx_strand_id
1 'polypeptide(L)'
;MVLVSLPRVDVVVYNIGELVTFAGGPLGRVSLDRVYVLRDAGVAIRDGVFVAVGRSGDVRFRFDGFMVDAGGFMASPGLVDPHTHLVFAGSREDEFELKLSGVSYSEILARGGGIYRTVRATRASSLEELLSRALRVLSLMLDHGTTVVEVKSGYALDLEGEVRMLEVARRLGEVSPALVIPTLLAHVPPLEYKGRVSDYARWFAETLVPEVSRRGLAVYVDVFCDRGAFDAAESRLILEAGLKHGLRARMHADQLSYIGCSRLAGELELDSLDHLERMPGENARVLAERGVTATLLPTSIMAMMDPARPPVAKLREAGATIAIGSDYNPNNMTPLQQTAMDIAPYILQLTPLEALAAATINAAKSLNIHDKVGAVKEGYRADLVVWDMENYKWIGYTWGYNKTLVVVAGGRIVKKKDLR
;
A
#
# COMPACT_ATOMS: atom_id res chain seq x y z
N MET A 1 24.55 -47.67 0.61
CA MET A 1 24.19 -46.32 0.11
C MET A 1 23.21 -45.72 1.11
N VAL A 2 23.62 -44.83 1.98
CA VAL A 2 22.72 -44.18 2.93
C VAL A 2 21.86 -43.22 2.12
N LEU A 3 20.57 -43.49 2.01
CA LEU A 3 19.59 -42.51 1.45
C LEU A 3 19.56 -41.31 2.40
N VAL A 4 20.30 -40.28 2.08
CA VAL A 4 20.18 -38.99 2.78
C VAL A 4 18.84 -38.41 2.36
N SER A 5 17.88 -38.36 3.29
CA SER A 5 16.59 -37.73 3.05
C SER A 5 16.83 -36.22 2.81
N LEU A 6 16.22 -35.66 1.76
CA LEU A 6 16.30 -34.24 1.49
C LEU A 6 15.61 -33.44 2.63
N PRO A 7 16.12 -32.24 2.96
CA PRO A 7 15.45 -31.35 3.90
C PRO A 7 14.03 -31.03 3.43
N ARG A 8 13.04 -31.19 4.32
CA ARG A 8 11.63 -30.87 4.04
C ARG A 8 11.37 -29.37 4.08
N VAL A 9 10.58 -28.92 3.12
CA VAL A 9 10.04 -27.56 3.01
C VAL A 9 8.58 -27.61 2.59
N ASP A 10 7.85 -26.49 2.73
CA ASP A 10 6.43 -26.43 2.36
C ASP A 10 6.26 -26.36 0.83
N VAL A 11 7.02 -25.44 0.20
CA VAL A 11 6.91 -25.15 -1.24
C VAL A 11 8.31 -24.97 -1.83
N VAL A 12 8.49 -25.49 -3.04
CA VAL A 12 9.63 -25.19 -3.93
C VAL A 12 9.08 -24.62 -5.21
N VAL A 13 9.44 -23.38 -5.55
CA VAL A 13 9.16 -22.78 -6.86
C VAL A 13 10.45 -22.83 -7.67
N TYR A 14 10.42 -23.46 -8.83
CA TYR A 14 11.60 -23.65 -9.69
C TYR A 14 11.29 -23.24 -11.13
N ASN A 15 12.30 -23.25 -12.02
CA ASN A 15 12.16 -22.85 -13.42
C ASN A 15 11.62 -21.43 -13.56
N ILE A 16 12.09 -20.51 -12.68
CA ILE A 16 11.81 -19.07 -12.79
C ILE A 16 12.78 -18.51 -13.83
N GLY A 17 12.27 -18.05 -14.99
CA GLY A 17 13.10 -17.53 -16.07
C GLY A 17 13.87 -16.28 -15.68
N GLU A 18 13.19 -15.35 -14.99
CA GLU A 18 13.78 -14.13 -14.44
C GLU A 18 13.19 -13.84 -13.05
N LEU A 19 14.01 -13.90 -12.02
CA LEU A 19 13.63 -13.44 -10.67
C LEU A 19 14.22 -12.04 -10.44
N VAL A 20 13.35 -11.05 -10.29
CA VAL A 20 13.76 -9.69 -9.90
C VAL A 20 13.53 -9.51 -8.41
N THR A 21 14.58 -9.16 -7.66
CA THR A 21 14.47 -8.93 -6.22
C THR A 21 15.33 -7.75 -5.76
N PHE A 22 14.91 -7.11 -4.69
CA PHE A 22 15.54 -5.94 -4.08
C PHE A 22 16.23 -6.30 -2.75
N ALA A 23 16.97 -7.42 -2.74
CA ALA A 23 17.61 -7.95 -1.53
C ALA A 23 18.64 -6.99 -0.89
N GLY A 24 19.11 -5.97 -1.62
CA GLY A 24 19.95 -4.87 -1.11
C GLY A 24 19.19 -3.79 -0.34
N GLY A 25 17.84 -3.86 -0.27
CA GLY A 25 17.00 -2.92 0.46
C GLY A 25 16.36 -1.83 -0.42
N PRO A 26 15.62 -0.89 0.22
CA PRO A 26 14.94 0.21 -0.45
C PRO A 26 15.89 1.17 -1.16
N LEU A 27 15.43 1.74 -2.28
CA LEU A 27 16.27 2.59 -3.12
C LEU A 27 15.58 3.90 -3.43
N GLY A 28 16.25 5.01 -3.20
CA GLY A 28 15.82 6.33 -3.69
C GLY A 28 15.96 6.43 -5.22
N ARG A 29 16.99 5.80 -5.79
CA ARG A 29 17.12 5.60 -7.24
C ARG A 29 17.33 4.13 -7.52
N VAL A 30 16.44 3.57 -8.33
CA VAL A 30 16.51 2.16 -8.74
C VAL A 30 17.35 2.05 -10.01
N SER A 31 18.43 1.28 -9.94
CA SER A 31 19.32 0.97 -11.05
C SER A 31 19.70 -0.50 -11.05
N LEU A 32 20.03 -1.05 -12.22
CA LEU A 32 20.33 -2.48 -12.38
C LEU A 32 21.53 -2.97 -11.56
N ASP A 33 22.47 -2.09 -11.23
CA ASP A 33 23.64 -2.39 -10.38
C ASP A 33 23.28 -2.59 -8.88
N ARG A 34 22.07 -2.22 -8.48
CA ARG A 34 21.54 -2.38 -7.12
C ARG A 34 20.38 -3.36 -7.01
N VAL A 35 19.98 -3.97 -8.13
CA VAL A 35 18.90 -4.92 -8.22
C VAL A 35 19.45 -6.29 -8.57
N TYR A 36 19.00 -7.31 -7.85
CA TYR A 36 19.39 -8.66 -8.16
C TYR A 36 18.40 -9.22 -9.20
N VAL A 37 18.89 -9.47 -10.41
CA VAL A 37 18.17 -10.15 -11.48
C VAL A 37 18.83 -11.51 -11.68
N LEU A 38 18.16 -12.56 -11.17
CA LEU A 38 18.64 -13.94 -11.28
C LEU A 38 17.94 -14.63 -12.45
N ARG A 39 18.72 -15.30 -13.30
CA ARG A 39 18.21 -16.12 -14.38
C ARG A 39 18.18 -17.58 -13.96
N ASP A 40 17.21 -18.35 -14.48
CA ASP A 40 17.01 -19.76 -14.11
C ASP A 40 17.00 -19.95 -12.59
N ALA A 41 16.10 -19.22 -11.92
CA ALA A 41 16.06 -19.16 -10.47
C ALA A 41 15.08 -20.16 -9.88
N GLY A 42 15.29 -20.46 -8.58
CA GLY A 42 14.37 -21.21 -7.75
C GLY A 42 14.39 -20.67 -6.32
N VAL A 43 13.30 -20.91 -5.60
CA VAL A 43 13.15 -20.57 -4.19
C VAL A 43 12.56 -21.74 -3.42
N ALA A 44 12.98 -21.91 -2.16
CA ALA A 44 12.36 -22.86 -1.22
C ALA A 44 11.78 -22.11 -0.04
N ILE A 45 10.60 -22.54 0.41
CA ILE A 45 9.79 -21.86 1.43
C ILE A 45 9.47 -22.86 2.53
N ARG A 46 9.68 -22.45 3.77
CA ARG A 46 9.31 -23.21 4.97
C ARG A 46 8.86 -22.27 6.07
N ASP A 47 7.77 -22.62 6.77
CA ASP A 47 7.23 -21.86 7.90
C ASP A 47 6.97 -20.38 7.55
N GLY A 48 6.50 -20.12 6.32
CA GLY A 48 6.15 -18.77 5.85
C GLY A 48 7.32 -17.89 5.45
N VAL A 49 8.57 -18.40 5.41
CA VAL A 49 9.77 -17.62 5.02
C VAL A 49 10.54 -18.32 3.91
N PHE A 50 11.30 -17.53 3.14
CA PHE A 50 12.26 -18.08 2.18
C PHE A 50 13.44 -18.70 2.94
N VAL A 51 13.74 -19.99 2.69
CA VAL A 51 14.88 -20.71 3.27
C VAL A 51 16.00 -20.96 2.26
N ALA A 52 15.72 -20.78 0.97
CA ALA A 52 16.74 -20.78 -0.07
C ALA A 52 16.29 -19.93 -1.26
N VAL A 53 17.24 -19.23 -1.87
CA VAL A 53 17.11 -18.50 -3.14
C VAL A 53 18.37 -18.76 -3.96
N GLY A 54 18.24 -19.28 -5.18
CA GLY A 54 19.42 -19.65 -5.96
C GLY A 54 19.06 -20.14 -7.37
N ARG A 55 19.95 -20.92 -7.99
CA ARG A 55 19.69 -21.53 -9.28
C ARG A 55 18.60 -22.58 -9.18
N SER A 56 17.74 -22.63 -10.17
CA SER A 56 16.57 -23.52 -10.24
C SER A 56 16.92 -24.98 -9.95
N GLY A 57 17.94 -25.53 -10.63
CA GLY A 57 18.36 -26.91 -10.42
C GLY A 57 18.87 -27.18 -9.00
N ASP A 58 19.69 -26.28 -8.44
CA ASP A 58 20.25 -26.42 -7.09
C ASP A 58 19.14 -26.45 -6.04
N VAL A 59 18.16 -25.56 -6.15
CA VAL A 59 17.03 -25.48 -5.19
C VAL A 59 16.10 -26.67 -5.38
N ARG A 60 15.74 -27.01 -6.64
CA ARG A 60 14.81 -28.12 -6.93
C ARG A 60 15.27 -29.46 -6.39
N PHE A 61 16.57 -29.79 -6.52
CA PHE A 61 17.10 -31.10 -6.12
C PHE A 61 17.61 -31.14 -4.68
N ARG A 62 17.65 -30.00 -4.00
CA ARG A 62 18.10 -29.90 -2.59
C ARG A 62 16.99 -30.14 -1.58
N PHE A 63 15.74 -29.88 -1.93
CA PHE A 63 14.61 -29.88 -1.00
C PHE A 63 13.49 -30.82 -1.44
N ASP A 64 12.78 -31.42 -0.45
CA ASP A 64 11.55 -32.17 -0.63
C ASP A 64 10.37 -31.30 -0.15
N GLY A 65 9.38 -31.03 -1.02
CA GLY A 65 8.23 -30.20 -0.76
C GLY A 65 7.26 -30.15 -1.93
N PHE A 66 6.21 -29.33 -1.80
CA PHE A 66 5.27 -29.14 -2.90
C PHE A 66 5.94 -28.37 -4.06
N MET A 67 6.08 -29.02 -5.20
CA MET A 67 6.80 -28.48 -6.36
C MET A 67 5.88 -27.61 -7.23
N VAL A 68 6.33 -26.41 -7.54
CA VAL A 68 5.67 -25.46 -8.45
C VAL A 68 6.65 -25.11 -9.58
N ASP A 69 6.36 -25.54 -10.80
CA ASP A 69 7.08 -25.11 -11.98
C ASP A 69 6.62 -23.71 -12.38
N ALA A 70 7.53 -22.75 -12.48
CA ALA A 70 7.22 -21.40 -12.91
C ALA A 70 7.20 -21.23 -14.44
N GLY A 71 7.43 -22.32 -15.22
CA GLY A 71 7.30 -22.33 -16.67
C GLY A 71 8.25 -21.43 -17.43
N GLY A 72 9.36 -20.99 -16.83
CA GLY A 72 10.29 -20.04 -17.44
C GLY A 72 9.82 -18.58 -17.36
N PHE A 73 8.72 -18.30 -16.70
CA PHE A 73 8.18 -16.95 -16.53
C PHE A 73 8.93 -16.13 -15.47
N MET A 74 8.69 -14.80 -15.48
CA MET A 74 9.23 -13.87 -14.50
C MET A 74 8.59 -14.06 -13.13
N ALA A 75 9.39 -13.88 -12.08
CA ALA A 75 8.89 -13.73 -10.71
C ALA A 75 9.43 -12.47 -10.01
N SER A 76 8.68 -11.99 -9.04
CA SER A 76 9.04 -10.87 -8.18
C SER A 76 8.58 -11.09 -6.75
N PRO A 77 8.99 -10.25 -5.77
CA PRO A 77 8.31 -10.20 -4.47
C PRO A 77 6.80 -9.95 -4.66
N GLY A 78 5.99 -10.39 -3.70
CA GLY A 78 4.59 -10.00 -3.62
C GLY A 78 4.43 -8.48 -3.56
N LEU A 79 3.37 -7.96 -4.18
CA LEU A 79 3.08 -6.54 -4.17
C LEU A 79 2.67 -6.08 -2.76
N VAL A 80 3.12 -4.91 -2.39
CA VAL A 80 2.77 -4.21 -1.15
C VAL A 80 1.94 -2.98 -1.52
N ASP A 81 0.72 -2.90 -1.02
CA ASP A 81 -0.12 -1.71 -1.17
C ASP A 81 -0.08 -0.89 0.13
N PRO A 82 0.69 0.21 0.16
CA PRO A 82 0.95 0.96 1.38
C PRO A 82 -0.11 2.02 1.68
N HIS A 83 -1.18 2.10 0.88
CA HIS A 83 -2.20 3.14 1.03
C HIS A 83 -3.55 2.68 0.52
N THR A 84 -4.43 2.24 1.41
CA THR A 84 -5.82 1.91 1.08
C THR A 84 -6.80 2.38 2.15
N HIS A 85 -8.04 2.62 1.72
CA HIS A 85 -9.19 2.81 2.60
C HIS A 85 -10.14 1.62 2.46
N LEU A 86 -9.62 0.41 2.63
CA LEU A 86 -10.32 -0.85 2.30
C LEU A 86 -11.65 -1.04 3.06
N VAL A 87 -11.77 -0.46 4.28
CA VAL A 87 -12.95 -0.62 5.14
C VAL A 87 -13.87 0.59 5.01
N PHE A 88 -14.96 0.43 4.28
CA PHE A 88 -16.06 1.42 4.17
C PHE A 88 -17.32 0.75 3.64
N ALA A 89 -18.46 1.46 3.70
CA ALA A 89 -19.72 1.05 3.09
C ALA A 89 -20.24 2.09 2.08
N GLY A 90 -21.17 1.66 1.24
CA GLY A 90 -21.75 2.48 0.17
C GLY A 90 -20.86 2.57 -1.06
N SER A 91 -21.28 3.40 -2.00
CA SER A 91 -20.57 3.72 -3.25
C SER A 91 -20.96 5.12 -3.72
N ARG A 92 -20.22 5.65 -4.69
CA ARG A 92 -20.41 7.01 -5.23
C ARG A 92 -20.36 7.05 -6.77
N GLU A 93 -20.86 6.01 -7.43
CA GLU A 93 -20.89 5.88 -8.90
C GLU A 93 -21.72 6.97 -9.57
N ASP A 94 -22.81 7.40 -8.96
CA ASP A 94 -23.62 8.54 -9.42
C ASP A 94 -22.89 9.88 -9.32
N GLU A 95 -22.04 10.07 -8.30
CA GLU A 95 -21.20 11.24 -8.19
C GLU A 95 -20.09 11.25 -9.25
N PHE A 96 -19.62 10.07 -9.67
CA PHE A 96 -18.68 9.94 -10.78
C PHE A 96 -19.32 10.43 -12.09
N GLU A 97 -20.55 10.03 -12.38
CA GLU A 97 -21.30 10.53 -13.54
C GLU A 97 -21.52 12.05 -13.51
N LEU A 98 -21.85 12.59 -12.32
CA LEU A 98 -22.00 14.04 -12.15
C LEU A 98 -20.66 14.80 -12.42
N LYS A 99 -19.54 14.26 -11.95
CA LYS A 99 -18.21 14.85 -12.23
C LYS A 99 -17.91 14.87 -13.74
N LEU A 100 -18.20 13.77 -14.45
CA LEU A 100 -18.02 13.72 -15.91
C LEU A 100 -18.92 14.72 -16.65
N SER A 101 -20.07 15.06 -16.06
CA SER A 101 -21.00 16.10 -16.58
C SER A 101 -20.58 17.52 -16.19
N GLY A 102 -19.43 17.71 -15.53
CA GLY A 102 -18.88 19.02 -15.16
C GLY A 102 -19.43 19.60 -13.84
N VAL A 103 -20.18 18.82 -13.05
CA VAL A 103 -20.63 19.26 -11.73
C VAL A 103 -19.44 19.31 -10.78
N SER A 104 -19.24 20.44 -10.11
CA SER A 104 -18.13 20.64 -9.19
C SER A 104 -18.27 19.79 -7.92
N TYR A 105 -17.13 19.42 -7.31
CA TYR A 105 -17.14 18.69 -6.04
C TYR A 105 -17.86 19.46 -4.93
N SER A 106 -17.77 20.80 -4.91
CA SER A 106 -18.48 21.65 -3.95
C SER A 106 -20.01 21.56 -4.09
N GLU A 107 -20.53 21.45 -5.33
CA GLU A 107 -21.96 21.23 -5.56
C GLU A 107 -22.41 19.84 -5.13
N ILE A 108 -21.58 18.80 -5.36
CA ILE A 108 -21.84 17.44 -4.88
C ILE A 108 -21.94 17.43 -3.35
N LEU A 109 -21.01 18.08 -2.66
CA LEU A 109 -21.04 18.24 -1.20
C LEU A 109 -22.26 19.00 -0.71
N ALA A 110 -22.64 20.09 -1.38
CA ALA A 110 -23.83 20.89 -1.03
C ALA A 110 -25.13 20.11 -1.16
N ARG A 111 -25.17 19.12 -2.05
CA ARG A 111 -26.30 18.16 -2.23
C ARG A 111 -26.27 17.01 -1.22
N GLY A 112 -25.35 17.01 -0.24
CA GLY A 112 -25.21 15.95 0.77
C GLY A 112 -24.45 14.71 0.30
N GLY A 113 -23.76 14.79 -0.83
CA GLY A 113 -22.86 13.78 -1.37
C GLY A 113 -21.46 13.82 -0.75
N GLY A 114 -20.49 13.29 -1.50
CA GLY A 114 -19.09 13.24 -1.11
C GLY A 114 -18.81 12.33 0.08
N ILE A 115 -17.77 12.68 0.84
CA ILE A 115 -17.30 11.86 1.96
C ILE A 115 -18.39 11.59 3.01
N TYR A 116 -19.27 12.54 3.30
CA TYR A 116 -20.32 12.38 4.31
C TYR A 116 -21.40 11.35 3.93
N ARG A 117 -21.60 11.08 2.64
CA ARG A 117 -22.44 9.97 2.17
C ARG A 117 -21.82 8.63 2.60
N THR A 118 -20.51 8.48 2.39
CA THR A 118 -19.77 7.29 2.83
C THR A 118 -19.79 7.15 4.35
N VAL A 119 -19.61 8.26 5.08
CA VAL A 119 -19.65 8.27 6.56
C VAL A 119 -21.00 7.75 7.06
N ARG A 120 -22.12 8.24 6.52
CA ARG A 120 -23.45 7.75 6.91
C ARG A 120 -23.62 6.25 6.65
N ALA A 121 -23.18 5.78 5.48
CA ALA A 121 -23.28 4.36 5.13
C ALA A 121 -22.40 3.49 6.03
N THR A 122 -21.17 3.92 6.32
CA THR A 122 -20.23 3.18 7.17
C THR A 122 -20.69 3.14 8.63
N ARG A 123 -21.20 4.25 9.17
CA ARG A 123 -21.79 4.28 10.53
C ARG A 123 -22.98 3.33 10.67
N ALA A 124 -23.82 3.22 9.63
CA ALA A 124 -24.99 2.36 9.62
C ALA A 124 -24.68 0.85 9.44
N SER A 125 -23.48 0.51 8.97
CA SER A 125 -23.10 -0.89 8.71
C SER A 125 -22.58 -1.60 9.97
N SER A 126 -22.95 -2.87 10.09
CA SER A 126 -22.40 -3.76 11.12
C SER A 126 -20.93 -4.10 10.83
N LEU A 127 -20.23 -4.63 11.83
CA LEU A 127 -18.87 -5.12 11.69
C LEU A 127 -18.78 -6.22 10.64
N GLU A 128 -19.73 -7.16 10.66
CA GLU A 128 -19.82 -8.30 9.75
C GLU A 128 -20.03 -7.88 8.29
N GLU A 129 -20.85 -6.86 8.04
CA GLU A 129 -21.06 -6.30 6.69
C GLU A 129 -19.80 -5.64 6.16
N LEU A 130 -19.13 -4.81 6.98
CA LEU A 130 -17.85 -4.19 6.64
C LEU A 130 -16.77 -5.24 6.36
N LEU A 131 -16.66 -6.27 7.23
CA LEU A 131 -15.69 -7.36 7.07
C LEU A 131 -15.96 -8.16 5.80
N SER A 132 -17.20 -8.56 5.54
CA SER A 132 -17.57 -9.31 4.33
C SER A 132 -17.23 -8.54 3.05
N ARG A 133 -17.52 -7.23 3.02
CA ARG A 133 -17.18 -6.37 1.88
C ARG A 133 -15.66 -6.27 1.69
N ALA A 134 -14.94 -5.98 2.75
CA ALA A 134 -13.48 -5.82 2.70
C ALA A 134 -12.77 -7.12 2.33
N LEU A 135 -13.23 -8.29 2.83
CA LEU A 135 -12.71 -9.60 2.45
C LEU A 135 -12.83 -9.90 0.95
N ARG A 136 -13.97 -9.56 0.33
CA ARG A 136 -14.14 -9.75 -1.12
C ARG A 136 -13.10 -8.95 -1.91
N VAL A 137 -12.84 -7.71 -1.50
CA VAL A 137 -11.85 -6.86 -2.17
C VAL A 137 -10.44 -7.35 -1.88
N LEU A 138 -10.12 -7.72 -0.64
CA LEU A 138 -8.80 -8.26 -0.28
C LEU A 138 -8.50 -9.57 -1.03
N SER A 139 -9.50 -10.43 -1.24
CA SER A 139 -9.36 -11.64 -2.06
C SER A 139 -9.02 -11.31 -3.52
N LEU A 140 -9.63 -10.27 -4.07
CA LEU A 140 -9.32 -9.77 -5.42
C LEU A 140 -7.89 -9.18 -5.47
N MET A 141 -7.47 -8.44 -4.44
CA MET A 141 -6.11 -7.91 -4.33
C MET A 141 -5.07 -9.04 -4.28
N LEU A 142 -5.32 -10.08 -3.48
CA LEU A 142 -4.47 -11.29 -3.43
C LEU A 142 -4.39 -12.00 -4.78
N ASP A 143 -5.53 -12.18 -5.46
CA ASP A 143 -5.56 -12.80 -6.81
C ASP A 143 -4.74 -12.02 -7.85
N HIS A 144 -4.49 -10.73 -7.61
CA HIS A 144 -3.68 -9.84 -8.44
C HIS A 144 -2.26 -9.59 -7.87
N GLY A 145 -1.83 -10.40 -6.89
CA GLY A 145 -0.46 -10.41 -6.39
C GLY A 145 -0.17 -9.45 -5.22
N THR A 146 -1.17 -8.74 -4.68
CA THR A 146 -1.00 -7.92 -3.48
C THR A 146 -1.03 -8.81 -2.24
N THR A 147 0.11 -8.95 -1.56
CA THR A 147 0.27 -9.84 -0.40
C THR A 147 0.35 -9.10 0.92
N VAL A 148 0.57 -7.78 0.87
CA VAL A 148 0.59 -6.88 2.02
C VAL A 148 -0.25 -5.65 1.71
N VAL A 149 -1.08 -5.23 2.66
CA VAL A 149 -1.98 -4.10 2.50
C VAL A 149 -2.05 -3.27 3.78
N GLU A 150 -1.92 -1.97 3.64
CA GLU A 150 -2.24 -1.02 4.69
C GLU A 150 -3.73 -0.66 4.60
N VAL A 151 -4.41 -0.61 5.76
CA VAL A 151 -5.85 -0.42 5.85
C VAL A 151 -6.16 0.71 6.82
N LYS A 152 -6.65 1.82 6.28
CA LYS A 152 -7.02 3.01 7.04
C LYS A 152 -8.47 2.95 7.54
N SER A 153 -8.72 3.55 8.71
CA SER A 153 -10.03 3.98 9.16
C SER A 153 -10.40 5.34 8.52
N GLY A 154 -11.22 6.19 9.16
CA GLY A 154 -11.47 7.57 8.69
C GLY A 154 -12.79 7.77 7.94
N TYR A 155 -13.68 6.80 7.94
CA TYR A 155 -15.03 6.92 7.37
C TYR A 155 -16.17 6.77 8.39
N ALA A 156 -15.86 6.83 9.68
CA ALA A 156 -16.90 6.91 10.70
C ALA A 156 -16.89 8.25 11.44
N LEU A 157 -15.72 8.83 11.67
CA LEU A 157 -15.48 10.15 12.26
C LEU A 157 -16.01 10.27 13.71
N ASP A 158 -16.24 9.15 14.38
CA ASP A 158 -16.61 9.04 15.78
C ASP A 158 -15.87 7.88 16.46
N LEU A 159 -15.85 7.83 17.77
CA LEU A 159 -15.06 6.84 18.53
C LEU A 159 -15.49 5.40 18.21
N GLU A 160 -16.78 5.11 18.26
CA GLU A 160 -17.30 3.75 18.10
C GLU A 160 -17.05 3.23 16.67
N GLY A 161 -17.34 4.06 15.68
CA GLY A 161 -17.20 3.69 14.29
C GLY A 161 -15.75 3.54 13.86
N GLU A 162 -14.84 4.45 14.26
CA GLU A 162 -13.42 4.33 13.94
C GLU A 162 -12.78 3.09 14.57
N VAL A 163 -13.12 2.79 15.83
CA VAL A 163 -12.72 1.57 16.53
C VAL A 163 -13.25 0.34 15.78
N ARG A 164 -14.52 0.33 15.38
CA ARG A 164 -15.13 -0.78 14.62
C ARG A 164 -14.42 -1.00 13.27
N MET A 165 -14.07 0.07 12.56
CA MET A 165 -13.31 -0.04 11.29
C MET A 165 -11.94 -0.68 11.52
N LEU A 166 -11.21 -0.28 12.57
CA LEU A 166 -9.91 -0.86 12.93
C LEU A 166 -10.03 -2.32 13.38
N GLU A 167 -11.09 -2.68 14.09
CA GLU A 167 -11.40 -4.08 14.43
C GLU A 167 -11.63 -4.93 13.19
N VAL A 168 -12.31 -4.40 12.17
CA VAL A 168 -12.44 -5.05 10.85
C VAL A 168 -11.06 -5.23 10.22
N ALA A 169 -10.23 -4.19 10.19
CA ALA A 169 -8.88 -4.28 9.62
C ALA A 169 -8.04 -5.36 10.33
N ARG A 170 -8.09 -5.46 11.65
CA ARG A 170 -7.42 -6.51 12.43
C ARG A 170 -7.94 -7.90 12.06
N ARG A 171 -9.28 -8.10 12.01
CA ARG A 171 -9.89 -9.39 11.63
C ARG A 171 -9.53 -9.81 10.21
N LEU A 172 -9.39 -8.88 9.26
CA LEU A 172 -8.89 -9.18 7.91
C LEU A 172 -7.54 -9.90 7.94
N GLY A 173 -6.60 -9.43 8.78
CA GLY A 173 -5.29 -10.07 8.95
C GLY A 173 -5.35 -11.44 9.63
N GLU A 174 -6.37 -11.71 10.45
CA GLU A 174 -6.56 -13.00 11.12
C GLU A 174 -7.12 -14.09 10.18
N VAL A 175 -7.98 -13.68 9.23
CA VAL A 175 -8.71 -14.63 8.35
C VAL A 175 -8.14 -14.71 6.93
N SER A 176 -7.17 -13.88 6.58
CA SER A 176 -6.52 -13.81 5.26
C SER A 176 -5.03 -14.14 5.37
N PRO A 177 -4.41 -14.74 4.35
CA PRO A 177 -2.96 -14.89 4.28
C PRO A 177 -2.21 -13.58 4.01
N ALA A 178 -2.91 -12.50 3.63
CA ALA A 178 -2.30 -11.18 3.47
C ALA A 178 -1.81 -10.63 4.82
N LEU A 179 -0.70 -9.92 4.80
CA LEU A 179 -0.28 -9.10 5.93
C LEU A 179 -1.06 -7.78 5.90
N VAL A 180 -1.85 -7.51 6.94
CA VAL A 180 -2.67 -6.31 7.07
C VAL A 180 -2.06 -5.37 8.11
N ILE A 181 -1.87 -4.10 7.74
CA ILE A 181 -1.31 -3.05 8.61
C ILE A 181 -2.41 -2.00 8.88
N PRO A 182 -3.05 -2.02 10.06
CA PRO A 182 -4.11 -1.05 10.38
C PRO A 182 -3.54 0.35 10.67
N THR A 183 -4.23 1.38 10.16
CA THR A 183 -3.90 2.80 10.33
C THR A 183 -5.12 3.58 10.84
N LEU A 184 -4.98 4.30 11.94
CA LEU A 184 -5.97 5.25 12.42
C LEU A 184 -5.86 6.55 11.63
N LEU A 185 -6.89 6.94 10.88
CA LEU A 185 -6.88 8.13 10.04
C LEU A 185 -7.81 9.23 10.55
N ALA A 186 -7.25 10.40 10.86
CA ALA A 186 -7.98 11.64 10.94
C ALA A 186 -8.23 12.18 9.52
N HIS A 187 -9.39 11.84 8.94
CA HIS A 187 -9.66 12.08 7.52
C HIS A 187 -10.22 13.49 7.28
N VAL A 188 -11.40 13.77 7.82
CA VAL A 188 -12.01 15.11 7.79
C VAL A 188 -12.77 15.35 9.10
N PRO A 189 -12.99 16.60 9.50
CA PRO A 189 -13.88 16.89 10.64
C PRO A 189 -15.32 16.50 10.29
N PRO A 190 -16.06 15.87 11.21
CA PRO A 190 -17.49 15.58 11.01
C PRO A 190 -18.30 16.88 10.98
N LEU A 191 -19.51 16.83 10.39
CA LEU A 191 -20.36 18.01 10.20
C LEU A 191 -20.70 18.72 11.52
N GLU A 192 -20.75 17.97 12.63
CA GLU A 192 -21.01 18.47 13.98
C GLU A 192 -19.91 19.41 14.49
N TYR A 193 -18.71 19.34 13.89
CA TYR A 193 -17.57 20.20 14.19
C TYR A 193 -17.32 21.27 13.11
N LYS A 194 -18.29 21.53 12.23
CA LYS A 194 -18.16 22.59 11.21
C LYS A 194 -17.82 23.93 11.89
N GLY A 195 -16.71 24.56 11.45
CA GLY A 195 -16.17 25.79 12.05
C GLY A 195 -15.43 25.61 13.38
N ARG A 196 -15.25 24.36 13.84
CA ARG A 196 -14.52 24.01 15.08
C ARG A 196 -13.54 22.86 14.83
N VAL A 197 -12.77 22.93 13.73
CA VAL A 197 -11.86 21.87 13.30
C VAL A 197 -10.82 21.58 14.38
N SER A 198 -10.26 22.62 15.01
CA SER A 198 -9.25 22.46 16.07
C SER A 198 -9.81 21.77 17.33
N ASP A 199 -11.12 21.91 17.64
CA ASP A 199 -11.75 21.17 18.73
C ASP A 199 -11.83 19.68 18.40
N TYR A 200 -12.15 19.33 17.14
CA TYR A 200 -12.15 17.94 16.70
C TYR A 200 -10.74 17.34 16.66
N ALA A 201 -9.75 18.08 16.18
CA ALA A 201 -8.35 17.66 16.20
C ALA A 201 -7.87 17.36 17.64
N ARG A 202 -8.24 18.22 18.60
CA ARG A 202 -7.94 18.00 20.03
C ARG A 202 -8.65 16.76 20.57
N TRP A 203 -9.94 16.60 20.30
CA TRP A 203 -10.70 15.43 20.70
C TRP A 203 -10.10 14.14 20.11
N PHE A 204 -9.70 14.15 18.83
CA PHE A 204 -9.07 13.04 18.17
C PHE A 204 -7.75 12.66 18.87
N ALA A 205 -6.89 13.66 19.14
CA ALA A 205 -5.61 13.49 19.80
C ALA A 205 -5.73 13.03 21.25
N GLU A 206 -6.70 13.54 22.01
CA GLU A 206 -6.83 13.30 23.46
C GLU A 206 -7.75 12.13 23.82
N THR A 207 -8.63 11.71 22.90
CA THR A 207 -9.62 10.66 23.17
C THR A 207 -9.41 9.45 22.26
N LEU A 208 -9.42 9.64 20.94
CA LEU A 208 -9.42 8.51 19.99
C LEU A 208 -8.05 7.86 19.88
N VAL A 209 -6.97 8.64 19.76
CA VAL A 209 -5.60 8.12 19.68
C VAL A 209 -5.24 7.28 20.92
N PRO A 210 -5.44 7.75 22.18
CA PRO A 210 -5.15 6.95 23.36
C PRO A 210 -5.95 5.64 23.42
N GLU A 211 -7.24 5.68 23.07
CA GLU A 211 -8.10 4.49 23.11
C GLU A 211 -7.66 3.44 22.09
N VAL A 212 -7.38 3.86 20.85
CA VAL A 212 -6.90 2.97 19.79
C VAL A 212 -5.54 2.37 20.16
N SER A 213 -4.61 3.18 20.67
CA SER A 213 -3.30 2.71 21.12
C SER A 213 -3.41 1.72 22.27
N ARG A 214 -4.19 2.06 23.31
CA ARG A 214 -4.40 1.18 24.48
C ARG A 214 -4.96 -0.19 24.08
N ARG A 215 -5.81 -0.24 23.05
CA ARG A 215 -6.39 -1.49 22.52
C ARG A 215 -5.50 -2.20 21.48
N GLY A 216 -4.38 -1.62 21.07
CA GLY A 216 -3.49 -2.18 20.06
C GLY A 216 -4.16 -2.36 18.70
N LEU A 217 -5.06 -1.44 18.30
CA LEU A 217 -5.88 -1.58 17.09
C LEU A 217 -5.21 -1.02 15.84
N ALA A 218 -4.21 -0.17 15.97
CA ALA A 218 -3.50 0.42 14.84
C ALA A 218 -1.98 0.39 15.05
N VAL A 219 -1.23 0.33 13.95
CA VAL A 219 0.23 0.52 13.90
C VAL A 219 0.55 1.99 13.66
N TYR A 220 -0.26 2.66 12.86
CA TYR A 220 -0.06 4.04 12.41
C TYR A 220 -1.18 4.97 12.87
N VAL A 221 -0.80 6.23 13.05
CA VAL A 221 -1.70 7.39 12.96
C VAL A 221 -1.42 8.10 11.64
N ASP A 222 -2.49 8.55 10.98
CA ASP A 222 -2.47 9.29 9.72
C ASP A 222 -3.38 10.51 9.83
N VAL A 223 -3.11 11.55 9.08
CA VAL A 223 -3.95 12.74 9.01
C VAL A 223 -4.03 13.27 7.59
N PHE A 224 -5.21 13.69 7.16
CA PHE A 224 -5.39 14.37 5.88
C PHE A 224 -5.15 15.87 6.06
N CYS A 225 -3.90 16.27 5.79
CA CYS A 225 -3.46 17.66 5.86
C CYS A 225 -3.68 18.34 4.51
N ASP A 226 -4.81 19.02 4.36
CA ASP A 226 -5.16 19.76 3.14
C ASP A 226 -6.27 20.78 3.44
N ARG A 227 -6.49 21.72 2.51
CA ARG A 227 -7.57 22.70 2.63
C ARG A 227 -8.94 22.00 2.68
N GLY A 228 -9.69 22.28 3.74
CA GLY A 228 -11.01 21.70 3.96
C GLY A 228 -11.00 20.45 4.83
N ALA A 229 -9.82 19.99 5.25
CA ALA A 229 -9.64 18.94 6.27
C ALA A 229 -8.89 19.52 7.48
N PHE A 230 -7.63 19.16 7.70
CA PHE A 230 -6.81 19.70 8.79
C PHE A 230 -5.69 20.57 8.24
N ASP A 231 -5.32 21.62 8.95
CA ASP A 231 -4.13 22.41 8.65
C ASP A 231 -2.86 21.78 9.26
N ALA A 232 -1.71 22.42 9.05
CA ALA A 232 -0.43 21.90 9.53
C ALA A 232 -0.34 21.88 11.08
N ALA A 233 -0.97 22.82 11.79
CA ALA A 233 -0.94 22.86 13.26
C ALA A 233 -1.83 21.77 13.87
N GLU A 234 -3.03 21.56 13.32
CA GLU A 234 -3.96 20.51 13.71
C GLU A 234 -3.40 19.12 13.38
N SER A 235 -2.77 18.98 12.21
CA SER A 235 -2.09 17.75 11.79
C SER A 235 -0.93 17.42 12.73
N ARG A 236 -0.10 18.39 13.08
CA ARG A 236 0.97 18.22 14.08
C ARG A 236 0.43 17.68 15.39
N LEU A 237 -0.63 18.31 15.95
CA LEU A 237 -1.23 17.89 17.22
C LEU A 237 -1.64 16.41 17.21
N ILE A 238 -2.28 15.97 16.13
CA ILE A 238 -2.75 14.58 15.99
C ILE A 238 -1.56 13.61 15.86
N LEU A 239 -0.56 13.94 15.02
CA LEU A 239 0.60 13.09 14.78
C LEU A 239 1.48 12.98 16.03
N GLU A 240 1.72 14.07 16.74
CA GLU A 240 2.47 14.07 18.00
C GLU A 240 1.76 13.24 19.08
N ALA A 241 0.43 13.30 19.16
CA ALA A 241 -0.33 12.42 20.04
C ALA A 241 -0.14 10.95 19.68
N GLY A 242 -0.18 10.58 18.39
CA GLY A 242 0.08 9.23 17.95
C GLY A 242 1.48 8.74 18.34
N LEU A 243 2.52 9.52 18.02
CA LEU A 243 3.91 9.22 18.39
C LEU A 243 4.08 9.05 19.90
N LYS A 244 3.49 9.94 20.71
CA LYS A 244 3.51 9.87 22.17
C LYS A 244 2.87 8.59 22.71
N HIS A 245 1.85 8.07 22.04
CA HIS A 245 1.14 6.85 22.41
C HIS A 245 1.71 5.57 21.73
N GLY A 246 2.90 5.67 21.09
CA GLY A 246 3.61 4.52 20.52
C GLY A 246 3.13 4.09 19.15
N LEU A 247 2.25 4.85 18.49
CA LEU A 247 1.93 4.68 17.08
C LEU A 247 3.04 5.28 16.21
N ARG A 248 3.27 4.72 15.03
CA ARG A 248 4.08 5.36 13.99
C ARG A 248 3.23 6.40 13.26
N ALA A 249 3.87 7.33 12.56
CA ALA A 249 3.16 8.43 11.89
C ALA A 249 3.39 8.43 10.37
N ARG A 250 2.32 8.73 9.65
CA ARG A 250 2.30 9.01 8.21
C ARG A 250 1.28 10.12 7.93
N MET A 251 1.22 10.64 6.71
CA MET A 251 0.32 11.76 6.44
C MET A 251 -0.07 11.84 4.95
N HIS A 252 -1.36 12.04 4.65
CA HIS A 252 -1.79 12.60 3.37
C HIS A 252 -1.41 14.07 3.33
N ALA A 253 -0.67 14.49 2.32
CA ALA A 253 -0.16 15.84 2.23
C ALA A 253 -0.20 16.40 0.81
N ASP A 254 -0.56 17.68 0.70
CA ASP A 254 -0.43 18.47 -0.54
C ASP A 254 -1.13 17.82 -1.75
N GLN A 255 -2.29 17.17 -1.54
CA GLN A 255 -3.08 16.53 -2.61
C GLN A 255 -3.86 17.55 -3.43
N LEU A 256 -4.74 18.29 -2.76
CA LEU A 256 -5.66 19.23 -3.41
C LEU A 256 -5.11 20.66 -3.40
N SER A 257 -4.32 21.00 -2.38
CA SER A 257 -3.70 22.32 -2.21
C SER A 257 -2.37 22.20 -1.46
N TYR A 258 -1.50 23.19 -1.68
CA TYR A 258 -0.32 23.36 -0.85
C TYR A 258 -0.62 24.36 0.27
N ILE A 259 -0.61 23.87 1.52
CA ILE A 259 -0.76 24.70 2.72
C ILE A 259 0.39 24.50 3.73
N GLY A 260 1.50 23.91 3.26
CA GLY A 260 2.71 23.70 4.07
C GLY A 260 2.81 22.35 4.75
N CYS A 261 1.91 21.41 4.46
CA CYS A 261 1.83 20.09 5.10
C CYS A 261 3.14 19.28 4.96
N SER A 262 3.71 19.22 3.75
CA SER A 262 4.95 18.46 3.50
C SER A 262 6.16 18.98 4.28
N ARG A 263 6.13 20.20 4.81
CA ARG A 263 7.19 20.73 5.69
C ARG A 263 7.29 19.99 7.02
N LEU A 264 6.18 19.42 7.50
CA LEU A 264 6.16 18.63 8.74
C LEU A 264 7.12 17.43 8.70
N ALA A 265 7.49 16.94 7.50
CA ALA A 265 8.52 15.91 7.34
C ALA A 265 9.90 16.33 7.89
N GLY A 266 10.20 17.62 7.95
CA GLY A 266 11.43 18.15 8.56
C GLY A 266 11.40 18.19 10.09
N GLU A 267 10.23 18.10 10.68
CA GLU A 267 9.96 18.42 12.08
C GLU A 267 9.48 17.21 12.89
N LEU A 268 8.82 16.25 12.25
CA LEU A 268 8.26 15.05 12.88
C LEU A 268 8.91 13.77 12.35
N GLU A 269 8.83 12.69 13.11
CA GLU A 269 9.24 11.35 12.70
C GLU A 269 8.12 10.72 11.87
N LEU A 270 8.17 10.90 10.55
CA LEU A 270 7.21 10.33 9.61
C LEU A 270 7.86 9.22 8.78
N ASP A 271 7.14 8.12 8.57
CA ASP A 271 7.59 7.06 7.66
C ASP A 271 7.24 7.39 6.19
N SER A 272 6.12 8.06 5.98
CA SER A 272 5.60 8.38 4.65
C SER A 272 4.84 9.70 4.60
N LEU A 273 5.01 10.41 3.48
CA LEU A 273 4.06 11.41 3.00
C LEU A 273 3.41 10.89 1.73
N ASP A 274 2.09 10.91 1.70
CA ASP A 274 1.29 10.31 0.66
C ASP A 274 0.63 11.38 -0.22
N HIS A 275 0.38 11.10 -1.51
CA HIS A 275 -0.13 12.01 -2.56
C HIS A 275 0.94 12.93 -3.16
N LEU A 276 1.12 14.12 -2.62
CA LEU A 276 2.15 15.10 -2.99
C LEU A 276 1.96 15.77 -4.36
N GLU A 277 0.74 15.75 -4.95
CA GLU A 277 0.46 16.32 -6.27
C GLU A 277 0.76 17.83 -6.35
N ARG A 278 0.68 18.52 -5.21
CA ARG A 278 0.91 19.97 -5.10
C ARG A 278 2.14 20.33 -4.25
N MET A 279 2.94 19.35 -3.89
CA MET A 279 4.17 19.58 -3.13
C MET A 279 5.16 20.39 -3.93
N PRO A 280 5.71 21.50 -3.39
CA PRO A 280 6.83 22.22 -4.01
C PRO A 280 8.07 21.32 -4.16
N GLY A 281 8.71 21.37 -5.32
CA GLY A 281 9.84 20.49 -5.63
C GLY A 281 11.04 20.61 -4.66
N GLU A 282 11.23 21.78 -4.04
CA GLU A 282 12.26 22.00 -3.03
C GLU A 282 12.09 21.15 -1.76
N ASN A 283 10.86 20.74 -1.43
CA ASN A 283 10.59 19.90 -0.26
C ASN A 283 11.08 18.44 -0.48
N ALA A 284 11.35 18.02 -1.71
CA ALA A 284 11.88 16.69 -2.02
C ALA A 284 13.18 16.38 -1.28
N ARG A 285 14.03 17.40 -1.08
CA ARG A 285 15.28 17.27 -0.35
C ARG A 285 15.07 16.89 1.12
N VAL A 286 14.08 17.50 1.77
CA VAL A 286 13.75 17.21 3.18
C VAL A 286 13.32 15.75 3.34
N LEU A 287 12.47 15.24 2.42
CA LEU A 287 12.06 13.83 2.45
C LEU A 287 13.28 12.90 2.35
N ALA A 288 14.20 13.19 1.43
CA ALA A 288 15.40 12.37 1.25
C ALA A 288 16.32 12.39 2.50
N GLU A 289 16.59 13.59 3.05
CA GLU A 289 17.46 13.78 4.22
C GLU A 289 16.86 13.14 5.49
N ARG A 290 15.55 13.18 5.65
CA ARG A 290 14.81 12.59 6.79
C ARG A 290 14.46 11.12 6.58
N GLY A 291 14.71 10.55 5.40
CA GLY A 291 14.38 9.17 5.07
C GLY A 291 12.88 8.89 4.92
N VAL A 292 12.06 9.95 4.80
CA VAL A 292 10.61 9.85 4.60
C VAL A 292 10.31 9.34 3.20
N THR A 293 9.43 8.35 3.08
CA THR A 293 9.03 7.81 1.78
C THR A 293 7.95 8.70 1.15
N ALA A 294 8.13 9.03 -0.12
CA ALA A 294 7.08 9.67 -0.94
C ALA A 294 6.19 8.56 -1.53
N THR A 295 4.99 8.37 -0.98
CA THR A 295 4.02 7.39 -1.48
C THR A 295 3.08 8.05 -2.47
N LEU A 296 3.26 7.77 -3.76
CA LEU A 296 2.51 8.38 -4.86
C LEU A 296 1.35 7.48 -5.28
N LEU A 297 0.24 8.06 -5.72
CA LEU A 297 -1.03 7.35 -5.88
C LEU A 297 -1.57 7.51 -7.32
N PRO A 298 -0.98 6.81 -8.32
CA PRO A 298 -1.25 7.05 -9.74
C PRO A 298 -2.71 6.78 -10.13
N THR A 299 -3.39 5.81 -9.51
CA THR A 299 -4.82 5.54 -9.74
C THR A 299 -5.71 6.66 -9.20
N SER A 300 -5.36 7.24 -8.05
CA SER A 300 -6.05 8.40 -7.48
C SER A 300 -5.93 9.62 -8.38
N ILE A 301 -4.72 9.90 -8.89
CA ILE A 301 -4.48 10.99 -9.83
C ILE A 301 -5.38 10.87 -11.08
N MET A 302 -5.55 9.64 -11.61
CA MET A 302 -6.48 9.40 -12.72
C MET A 302 -7.94 9.63 -12.33
N ALA A 303 -8.36 9.10 -11.18
CA ALA A 303 -9.74 9.19 -10.71
C ALA A 303 -10.17 10.62 -10.37
N MET A 304 -9.21 11.45 -9.92
CA MET A 304 -9.45 12.88 -9.66
C MET A 304 -9.58 13.71 -10.92
N MET A 305 -9.05 13.24 -12.07
CA MET A 305 -9.01 14.00 -13.33
C MET A 305 -8.34 15.38 -13.19
N ASP A 306 -7.48 15.55 -12.19
CA ASP A 306 -6.71 16.79 -11.95
C ASP A 306 -5.39 16.71 -12.73
N PRO A 307 -4.96 17.81 -13.42
CA PRO A 307 -3.69 17.84 -14.12
C PRO A 307 -2.45 17.90 -13.22
N ALA A 308 -2.62 18.21 -11.91
CA ALA A 308 -1.50 18.27 -10.98
C ALA A 308 -0.79 16.91 -10.85
N ARG A 309 0.52 16.97 -10.69
CA ARG A 309 1.38 15.78 -10.56
C ARG A 309 2.42 15.99 -9.47
N PRO A 310 2.74 14.94 -8.69
CA PRO A 310 3.86 14.98 -7.76
C PRO A 310 5.17 15.36 -8.48
N PRO A 311 6.11 16.04 -7.83
CA PRO A 311 7.37 16.46 -8.42
C PRO A 311 8.38 15.30 -8.53
N VAL A 312 8.05 14.26 -9.28
CA VAL A 312 8.81 12.98 -9.38
C VAL A 312 10.27 13.22 -9.77
N ALA A 313 10.53 14.13 -10.73
CA ALA A 313 11.90 14.45 -11.13
C ALA A 313 12.72 14.99 -9.96
N LYS A 314 12.14 15.87 -9.13
CA LYS A 314 12.81 16.44 -7.95
C LYS A 314 13.00 15.41 -6.83
N LEU A 315 12.03 14.53 -6.61
CA LEU A 315 12.17 13.41 -5.69
C LEU A 315 13.32 12.49 -6.10
N ARG A 316 13.41 12.17 -7.40
CA ARG A 316 14.50 11.35 -7.95
C ARG A 316 15.86 12.03 -7.85
N GLU A 317 15.95 13.33 -8.19
CA GLU A 317 17.17 14.14 -8.05
C GLU A 317 17.68 14.19 -6.60
N ALA A 318 16.77 14.36 -5.65
CA ALA A 318 17.07 14.37 -4.22
C ALA A 318 17.46 12.98 -3.66
N GLY A 319 17.19 11.89 -4.39
CA GLY A 319 17.40 10.52 -3.91
C GLY A 319 16.35 10.06 -2.91
N ALA A 320 15.15 10.70 -2.90
CA ALA A 320 14.04 10.29 -2.05
C ALA A 320 13.51 8.91 -2.46
N THR A 321 13.09 8.12 -1.48
CA THR A 321 12.44 6.84 -1.76
C THR A 321 11.02 7.10 -2.26
N ILE A 322 10.68 6.54 -3.43
CA ILE A 322 9.35 6.64 -4.03
C ILE A 322 8.66 5.29 -3.90
N ALA A 323 7.50 5.26 -3.26
CA ALA A 323 6.57 4.14 -3.24
C ALA A 323 5.31 4.48 -4.05
N ILE A 324 4.53 3.47 -4.39
CA ILE A 324 3.20 3.66 -4.99
C ILE A 324 2.16 2.85 -4.23
N GLY A 325 0.92 3.34 -4.21
CA GLY A 325 -0.25 2.69 -3.64
C GLY A 325 -1.47 2.80 -4.55
N SER A 326 -2.49 1.99 -4.30
CA SER A 326 -3.73 2.01 -5.06
C SER A 326 -4.64 3.18 -4.69
N ASP A 327 -4.58 3.63 -3.45
CA ASP A 327 -5.56 4.56 -2.87
C ASP A 327 -7.00 4.10 -3.10
N TYR A 328 -7.25 2.78 -2.89
CA TYR A 328 -8.60 2.25 -3.00
C TYR A 328 -9.53 2.90 -1.98
N ASN A 329 -10.51 3.65 -2.47
CA ASN A 329 -11.46 4.38 -1.65
C ASN A 329 -12.77 4.63 -2.46
N PRO A 330 -13.85 5.15 -1.83
CA PRO A 330 -15.13 5.37 -2.53
C PRO A 330 -15.09 6.34 -3.72
N ASN A 331 -14.04 7.16 -3.86
CA ASN A 331 -13.84 8.06 -4.99
C ASN A 331 -12.92 7.46 -6.08
N ASN A 332 -12.14 6.44 -5.71
CA ASN A 332 -11.24 5.68 -6.57
C ASN A 332 -11.42 4.18 -6.31
N MET A 333 -12.35 3.56 -6.99
CA MET A 333 -12.73 2.15 -6.81
C MET A 333 -11.77 1.17 -7.50
N THR A 334 -10.47 1.51 -7.61
CA THR A 334 -9.42 0.69 -8.22
C THR A 334 -8.56 0.04 -7.12
N PRO A 335 -8.86 -1.21 -6.70
CA PRO A 335 -8.18 -1.82 -5.55
C PRO A 335 -6.85 -2.52 -5.89
N LEU A 336 -6.40 -2.46 -7.15
CA LEU A 336 -5.33 -3.32 -7.62
C LEU A 336 -3.98 -2.59 -7.65
N GLN A 337 -3.07 -2.96 -6.76
CA GLN A 337 -1.68 -2.48 -6.78
C GLN A 337 -0.98 -2.85 -8.10
N GLN A 338 -1.35 -3.97 -8.74
CA GLN A 338 -0.90 -4.30 -10.10
C GLN A 338 -1.28 -3.18 -11.08
N THR A 339 -2.50 -2.64 -11.02
CA THR A 339 -2.93 -1.53 -11.88
C THR A 339 -2.14 -0.26 -11.57
N ALA A 340 -1.93 0.07 -10.29
CA ALA A 340 -1.11 1.21 -9.90
C ALA A 340 0.32 1.10 -10.46
N MET A 341 0.92 -0.11 -10.36
CA MET A 341 2.25 -0.40 -10.92
C MET A 341 2.29 -0.26 -12.45
N ASP A 342 1.26 -0.76 -13.14
CA ASP A 342 1.22 -0.75 -14.60
C ASP A 342 1.02 0.66 -15.20
N ILE A 343 0.28 1.54 -14.50
CA ILE A 343 0.05 2.92 -14.98
C ILE A 343 1.09 3.92 -14.47
N ALA A 344 1.90 3.57 -13.48
CA ALA A 344 2.94 4.45 -12.94
C ALA A 344 3.93 4.96 -13.99
N PRO A 345 4.34 4.19 -15.02
CA PRO A 345 5.15 4.71 -16.12
C PRO A 345 4.49 5.88 -16.87
N TYR A 346 3.18 5.86 -17.07
CA TYR A 346 2.44 6.89 -17.80
C TYR A 346 2.14 8.12 -16.96
N ILE A 347 1.76 7.91 -15.71
CA ILE A 347 1.30 9.00 -14.81
C ILE A 347 2.48 9.65 -14.08
N LEU A 348 3.48 8.85 -13.66
CA LEU A 348 4.59 9.29 -12.81
C LEU A 348 5.95 9.21 -13.53
N GLN A 349 5.99 8.75 -14.78
CA GLN A 349 7.24 8.59 -15.56
C GLN A 349 8.28 7.70 -14.85
N LEU A 350 7.81 6.69 -14.10
CA LEU A 350 8.68 5.67 -13.51
C LEU A 350 9.06 4.65 -14.59
N THR A 351 10.31 4.20 -14.59
CA THR A 351 10.71 3.05 -15.40
C THR A 351 10.02 1.78 -14.88
N PRO A 352 9.88 0.71 -15.69
CA PRO A 352 9.33 -0.57 -15.22
C PRO A 352 9.97 -1.09 -13.93
N LEU A 353 11.28 -0.95 -13.80
CA LEU A 353 12.02 -1.38 -12.62
C LEU A 353 11.76 -0.49 -11.40
N GLU A 354 11.66 0.83 -11.60
CA GLU A 354 11.24 1.76 -10.54
C GLU A 354 9.82 1.50 -10.08
N ALA A 355 8.89 1.21 -11.01
CA ALA A 355 7.50 0.88 -10.69
C ALA A 355 7.40 -0.41 -9.86
N LEU A 356 8.20 -1.45 -10.21
CA LEU A 356 8.26 -2.69 -9.43
C LEU A 356 8.84 -2.45 -8.02
N ALA A 357 9.94 -1.70 -7.90
CA ALA A 357 10.52 -1.35 -6.61
C ALA A 357 9.55 -0.52 -5.76
N ALA A 358 8.85 0.43 -6.38
CA ALA A 358 7.86 1.29 -5.74
C ALA A 358 6.64 0.51 -5.23
N ALA A 359 6.26 -0.60 -5.91
CA ALA A 359 5.14 -1.46 -5.53
C ALA A 359 5.56 -2.63 -4.59
N THR A 360 6.83 -2.74 -4.22
CA THR A 360 7.35 -3.85 -3.39
C THR A 360 8.21 -3.32 -2.25
N ILE A 361 9.54 -3.28 -2.39
CA ILE A 361 10.47 -2.93 -1.30
C ILE A 361 10.32 -1.49 -0.80
N ASN A 362 10.06 -0.52 -1.68
CA ASN A 362 9.88 0.87 -1.28
C ASN A 362 8.52 1.07 -0.58
N ALA A 363 7.46 0.37 -1.05
CA ALA A 363 6.19 0.32 -0.35
C ALA A 363 6.31 -0.34 1.03
N ALA A 364 7.10 -1.41 1.15
CA ALA A 364 7.42 -2.00 2.44
C ALA A 364 8.20 -1.05 3.35
N LYS A 365 9.07 -0.18 2.79
CA LYS A 365 9.75 0.86 3.57
C LYS A 365 8.78 1.91 4.09
N SER A 366 7.80 2.36 3.30
CA SER A 366 6.78 3.33 3.75
C SER A 366 5.92 2.80 4.90
N LEU A 367 5.93 1.47 5.10
CA LEU A 367 5.29 0.77 6.21
C LEU A 367 6.29 0.28 7.28
N ASN A 368 7.56 0.66 7.16
CA ASN A 368 8.65 0.28 8.08
C ASN A 368 8.78 -1.24 8.33
N ILE A 369 8.53 -2.06 7.29
CA ILE A 369 8.62 -3.53 7.32
C ILE A 369 9.57 -4.09 6.26
N HIS A 370 10.36 -3.26 5.63
CA HIS A 370 11.27 -3.61 4.53
C HIS A 370 12.45 -4.50 4.94
N ASP A 371 12.65 -4.73 6.22
CA ASP A 371 13.60 -5.69 6.77
C ASP A 371 13.12 -7.15 6.70
N LYS A 372 11.82 -7.37 6.42
CA LYS A 372 11.17 -8.69 6.37
C LYS A 372 10.26 -8.90 5.17
N VAL A 373 9.93 -7.85 4.42
CA VAL A 373 8.92 -7.83 3.35
C VAL A 373 9.44 -7.06 2.13
N GLY A 374 8.90 -7.34 0.95
CA GLY A 374 9.18 -6.58 -0.28
C GLY A 374 10.42 -7.05 -1.05
N ALA A 375 11.07 -8.12 -0.61
CA ALA A 375 12.19 -8.74 -1.33
C ALA A 375 12.10 -10.28 -1.27
N VAL A 376 12.59 -10.95 -2.31
CA VAL A 376 12.84 -12.40 -2.28
C VAL A 376 14.26 -12.61 -1.77
N LYS A 377 14.36 -12.96 -0.49
CA LYS A 377 15.62 -13.10 0.24
C LYS A 377 15.44 -14.11 1.38
N GLU A 378 16.47 -14.90 1.67
CA GLU A 378 16.44 -15.84 2.79
C GLU A 378 16.13 -15.12 4.10
N GLY A 379 15.22 -15.69 4.91
CA GLY A 379 14.71 -15.12 6.16
C GLY A 379 13.58 -14.10 6.00
N TYR A 380 13.26 -13.65 4.79
CA TYR A 380 12.13 -12.77 4.52
C TYR A 380 10.82 -13.55 4.45
N ARG A 381 9.71 -12.89 4.77
CA ARG A 381 8.37 -13.41 4.57
C ARG A 381 8.22 -13.87 3.11
N ALA A 382 7.74 -15.08 2.93
CA ALA A 382 7.63 -15.68 1.61
C ALA A 382 6.38 -15.16 0.88
N ASP A 383 6.53 -13.99 0.28
CA ASP A 383 5.59 -13.34 -0.62
C ASP A 383 6.21 -13.32 -2.02
N LEU A 384 5.62 -14.08 -2.96
CA LEU A 384 6.13 -14.25 -4.32
C LEU A 384 4.99 -14.19 -5.32
N VAL A 385 5.24 -13.53 -6.45
CA VAL A 385 4.35 -13.57 -7.60
C VAL A 385 5.12 -14.07 -8.82
N VAL A 386 4.58 -15.10 -9.49
CA VAL A 386 4.99 -15.50 -10.85
C VAL A 386 4.03 -14.84 -11.82
N TRP A 387 4.57 -14.14 -12.80
CA TRP A 387 3.85 -13.31 -13.74
C TRP A 387 3.77 -13.95 -15.14
N ASP A 388 2.69 -13.76 -15.83
CA ASP A 388 2.55 -14.05 -17.28
C ASP A 388 3.34 -13.01 -18.09
N MET A 389 4.64 -12.99 -17.86
CA MET A 389 5.62 -12.09 -18.46
C MET A 389 6.99 -12.79 -18.52
N GLU A 390 7.76 -12.52 -19.57
CA GLU A 390 9.12 -13.07 -19.71
C GLU A 390 10.16 -12.32 -18.84
N ASN A 391 9.94 -11.02 -18.63
CA ASN A 391 10.87 -10.16 -17.91
C ASN A 391 10.19 -8.89 -17.40
N TYR A 392 10.84 -8.14 -16.50
CA TYR A 392 10.27 -6.95 -15.86
C TYR A 392 9.93 -5.79 -16.81
N LYS A 393 10.51 -5.76 -18.02
CA LYS A 393 10.26 -4.68 -19.01
C LYS A 393 8.83 -4.69 -19.55
N TRP A 394 8.07 -5.76 -19.30
CA TRP A 394 6.66 -5.86 -19.64
C TRP A 394 5.76 -5.07 -18.67
N ILE A 395 6.25 -4.64 -17.52
CA ILE A 395 5.52 -3.80 -16.57
C ILE A 395 5.22 -2.46 -17.24
N GLY A 396 3.95 -2.09 -17.28
CA GLY A 396 3.46 -0.90 -17.96
C GLY A 396 3.41 -1.01 -19.49
N TYR A 397 4.21 -1.87 -20.12
CA TYR A 397 4.11 -2.14 -21.55
C TYR A 397 2.81 -2.87 -21.90
N THR A 398 2.39 -3.79 -21.06
CA THR A 398 1.06 -4.44 -21.11
C THR A 398 0.30 -4.15 -19.80
N TRP A 399 -0.99 -3.84 -19.92
CA TRP A 399 -1.86 -3.56 -18.77
C TRP A 399 -3.33 -3.85 -19.12
N GLY A 400 -4.21 -3.81 -18.12
CA GLY A 400 -5.64 -3.98 -18.29
C GLY A 400 -6.14 -5.43 -18.12
N TYR A 401 -5.27 -6.38 -17.72
CA TYR A 401 -5.64 -7.75 -17.38
C TYR A 401 -4.82 -8.29 -16.21
N ASN A 402 -5.30 -9.38 -15.60
CA ASN A 402 -4.59 -10.02 -14.50
C ASN A 402 -3.43 -10.88 -15.05
N LYS A 403 -2.21 -10.45 -14.80
CA LYS A 403 -0.95 -11.08 -15.24
C LYS A 403 -0.40 -12.11 -14.24
N THR A 404 -1.02 -12.35 -13.09
CA THR A 404 -0.50 -13.31 -12.13
C THR A 404 -0.79 -14.75 -12.54
N LEU A 405 0.23 -15.59 -12.48
CA LEU A 405 0.14 -17.04 -12.69
C LEU A 405 0.14 -17.79 -11.36
N VAL A 406 1.09 -17.48 -10.50
CA VAL A 406 1.19 -18.02 -9.14
C VAL A 406 1.32 -16.87 -8.16
N VAL A 407 0.60 -16.95 -7.05
CA VAL A 407 0.73 -16.02 -5.93
C VAL A 407 0.95 -16.83 -4.66
N VAL A 408 2.04 -16.51 -3.97
CA VAL A 408 2.36 -17.03 -2.63
C VAL A 408 2.30 -15.86 -1.65
N ALA A 409 1.52 -16.00 -0.59
CA ALA A 409 1.37 -14.99 0.46
C ALA A 409 1.67 -15.64 1.82
N GLY A 410 2.71 -15.16 2.51
CA GLY A 410 3.15 -15.74 3.78
C GLY A 410 3.45 -17.23 3.70
N GLY A 411 4.05 -17.68 2.60
CA GLY A 411 4.38 -19.08 2.33
C GLY A 411 3.23 -19.95 1.84
N ARG A 412 2.00 -19.41 1.75
CA ARG A 412 0.81 -20.17 1.29
C ARG A 412 0.54 -19.83 -0.18
N ILE A 413 0.34 -20.85 -1.01
CA ILE A 413 -0.11 -20.68 -2.39
C ILE A 413 -1.58 -20.26 -2.36
N VAL A 414 -1.86 -19.01 -2.71
CA VAL A 414 -3.21 -18.45 -2.76
C VAL A 414 -3.80 -18.47 -4.16
N LYS A 415 -2.95 -18.56 -5.17
CA LYS A 415 -3.32 -18.71 -6.57
C LYS A 415 -2.29 -19.58 -7.29
N LYS A 416 -2.78 -20.46 -8.15
CA LYS A 416 -1.97 -21.21 -9.12
C LYS A 416 -2.81 -21.49 -10.35
N LYS A 417 -2.39 -20.95 -11.49
CA LYS A 417 -2.92 -21.34 -12.81
C LYS A 417 -2.15 -22.55 -13.33
N ASP A 418 -2.79 -23.38 -14.13
CA ASP A 418 -2.08 -24.42 -14.89
C ASP A 418 -1.23 -23.73 -15.96
N LEU A 419 0.08 -23.85 -15.82
CA LEU A 419 1.04 -23.36 -16.81
C LEU A 419 1.15 -24.45 -17.89
N ARG A 420 0.59 -24.19 -19.07
CA ARG A 420 0.65 -25.10 -20.22
C ARG A 420 1.91 -24.85 -21.04
#